data_ca35749d9ecfc6097651a3b53dd2e781
#
_entry.id   ca35749d9ecfc6097651a3b53dd2e781
#
_cell.length_a   1.000
_cell.length_b   1.000
_cell.length_c   1.000
_cell.angle_alpha   90.00
_cell.angle_beta   90.00
_cell.angle_gamma   90.00
#
_symmetry.space_group_name_H-M   'P 1'
#
loop_
_entity.id
_entity.type
_entity.pdbx_description
1 polymer ?
#
loop_
_entity_poly.entity_id
_entity_poly.type
_entity_poly.pdbx_seq_one_letter_code
_entity_poly.pdbx_strand_id
1 'polypeptide(L)'
;MPYLVDLTKGGADYSFECIGNVKVMRQALECAHRGWGQSIIIGVAGAGQEIATRPFQLVTGRVWKGTAFGGARGRTDVPRIVDWYMDGRINIDDLITHTLPFEQINEGFDLMRRGESIRSVVTY
;
A
#
# COMPACT_ATOMS: atom_id res chain seq x y z
N MET A 1 0.11 16.07 8.67
CA MET A 1 1.01 16.27 7.50
C MET A 1 2.18 17.22 7.76
N PRO A 2 2.06 18.36 8.47
CA PRO A 2 3.24 19.20 8.76
C PRO A 2 4.42 18.42 9.35
N TYR A 3 4.17 17.57 10.33
CA TYR A 3 5.19 16.74 10.97
C TYR A 3 6.02 15.89 9.98
N LEU A 4 5.37 15.22 9.01
CA LEU A 4 6.09 14.41 8.02
C LEU A 4 6.89 15.28 7.05
N VAL A 5 6.35 16.44 6.67
CA VAL A 5 7.04 17.40 5.79
C VAL A 5 8.27 17.96 6.50
N ASP A 6 8.17 18.27 7.80
CA ASP A 6 9.30 18.77 8.59
C ASP A 6 10.36 17.68 8.79
N LEU A 7 9.93 16.45 9.14
CA LEU A 7 10.81 15.29 9.30
C LEU A 7 11.61 14.98 8.03
N THR A 8 10.99 15.14 6.87
CA THR A 8 11.59 14.88 5.55
C THR A 8 12.20 16.12 4.91
N LYS A 9 12.31 17.23 5.66
CA LYS A 9 12.93 18.49 5.20
C LYS A 9 12.30 19.03 3.91
N GLY A 10 10.98 19.03 3.82
CA GLY A 10 10.23 19.59 2.69
C GLY A 10 9.27 18.61 1.99
N GLY A 11 9.25 17.38 2.41
CA GLY A 11 8.37 16.31 1.90
C GLY A 11 9.15 15.07 1.43
N ALA A 12 8.47 13.95 1.34
CA ALA A 12 9.04 12.70 0.89
C ALA A 12 9.15 12.66 -0.65
N ASP A 13 10.23 12.07 -1.17
CA ASP A 13 10.36 11.83 -2.62
C ASP A 13 9.28 10.85 -3.11
N TYR A 14 8.98 9.83 -2.29
CA TYR A 14 7.95 8.84 -2.56
C TYR A 14 7.08 8.62 -1.33
N SER A 15 5.78 8.53 -1.53
CA SER A 15 4.82 8.09 -0.54
C SER A 15 3.92 6.99 -1.10
N PHE A 16 3.61 5.98 -0.29
CA PHE A 16 2.82 4.82 -0.71
C PHE A 16 1.58 4.72 0.19
N GLU A 17 0.42 4.72 -0.42
CA GLU A 17 -0.83 4.46 0.29
C GLU A 17 -1.25 3.01 0.01
N CYS A 18 -1.27 2.18 1.06
CA CYS A 18 -1.49 0.72 0.96
C CYS A 18 -2.73 0.26 1.73
N ILE A 19 -3.53 1.19 2.25
CA ILE A 19 -4.69 0.88 3.10
C ILE A 19 -6.00 0.87 2.31
N GLY A 20 -6.12 1.75 1.30
CA GLY A 20 -7.36 1.99 0.58
C GLY A 20 -8.26 3.05 1.23
N ASN A 21 -7.67 3.99 1.97
CA ASN A 21 -8.42 5.06 2.64
C ASN A 21 -8.24 6.39 1.91
N VAL A 22 -9.33 6.94 1.38
CA VAL A 22 -9.32 8.19 0.57
C VAL A 22 -8.73 9.40 1.31
N LYS A 23 -8.89 9.46 2.63
CA LYS A 23 -8.27 10.53 3.44
C LYS A 23 -6.75 10.33 3.55
N VAL A 24 -6.29 9.09 3.70
CA VAL A 24 -4.87 8.75 3.74
C VAL A 24 -4.23 8.92 2.37
N MET A 25 -4.93 8.61 1.27
CA MET A 25 -4.48 8.89 -0.09
C MET A 25 -4.16 10.38 -0.29
N ARG A 26 -5.07 11.26 0.17
CA ARG A 26 -4.82 12.70 0.14
C ARG A 26 -3.62 13.10 1.01
N GLN A 27 -3.53 12.56 2.21
CA GLN A 27 -2.41 12.83 3.11
C GLN A 27 -1.07 12.38 2.53
N ALA A 28 -1.05 11.24 1.85
CA ALA A 28 0.13 10.73 1.15
C ALA A 28 0.60 11.70 0.05
N LEU A 29 -0.32 12.28 -0.73
CA LEU A 29 0.02 13.33 -1.68
C LEU A 29 0.56 14.59 -0.99
N GLU A 30 -0.11 15.04 0.07
CA GLU A 30 0.24 16.28 0.77
C GLU A 30 1.59 16.20 1.50
N CYS A 31 2.07 15.00 1.87
CA CYS A 31 3.40 14.82 2.45
C CYS A 31 4.52 14.62 1.42
N ALA A 32 4.19 14.45 0.15
CA ALA A 32 5.19 14.37 -0.91
C ALA A 32 5.86 15.73 -1.17
N HIS A 33 7.12 15.70 -1.60
CA HIS A 33 7.91 16.91 -1.84
C HIS A 33 7.35 17.74 -3.02
N ARG A 34 7.33 19.07 -2.86
CA ARG A 34 6.98 19.96 -3.96
C ARG A 34 8.04 19.87 -5.06
N GLY A 35 7.60 19.90 -6.31
CA GLY A 35 8.47 19.88 -7.48
C GLY A 35 8.67 18.51 -8.11
N TRP A 36 8.79 17.44 -7.29
CA TRP A 36 9.09 16.10 -7.83
C TRP A 36 8.47 14.93 -7.06
N GLY A 37 7.97 15.15 -5.84
CA GLY A 37 7.45 14.08 -4.99
C GLY A 37 6.31 13.30 -5.65
N GLN A 38 6.37 11.96 -5.55
CA GLN A 38 5.38 11.05 -6.12
C GLN A 38 4.61 10.35 -5.01
N SER A 39 3.29 10.40 -5.10
CA SER A 39 2.40 9.64 -4.23
C SER A 39 1.75 8.50 -5.01
N ILE A 40 2.02 7.29 -4.58
CA ILE A 40 1.56 6.05 -5.24
C ILE A 40 0.41 5.46 -4.45
N ILE A 41 -0.74 5.32 -5.10
CA ILE A 41 -1.93 4.66 -4.54
C ILE A 41 -1.86 3.18 -4.92
N ILE A 42 -1.81 2.33 -3.90
CA ILE A 42 -1.81 0.86 -4.01
C ILE A 42 -3.08 0.30 -3.36
N GLY A 43 -3.52 0.92 -2.26
CA GLY A 43 -4.71 0.52 -1.53
C GLY A 43 -5.98 0.69 -2.37
N VAL A 44 -6.94 -0.22 -2.18
CA VAL A 44 -8.22 -0.22 -2.91
C VAL A 44 -9.30 0.39 -2.01
N ALA A 45 -9.80 1.54 -2.39
CA ALA A 45 -10.94 2.18 -1.71
C ALA A 45 -12.26 1.46 -2.03
N GLY A 46 -13.25 1.64 -1.17
CA GLY A 46 -14.59 1.12 -1.40
C GLY A 46 -15.23 1.70 -2.67
N ALA A 47 -16.10 0.94 -3.31
CA ALA A 47 -16.81 1.38 -4.52
C ALA A 47 -17.56 2.70 -4.28
N GLY A 48 -17.46 3.62 -5.24
CA GLY A 48 -18.09 4.94 -5.18
C GLY A 48 -17.37 5.97 -4.31
N GLN A 49 -16.28 5.62 -3.66
CA GLN A 49 -15.46 6.61 -2.95
C GLN A 49 -14.57 7.39 -3.92
N GLU A 50 -14.45 8.67 -3.67
CA GLU A 50 -13.66 9.59 -4.49
C GLU A 50 -12.53 10.20 -3.67
N ILE A 51 -11.40 10.43 -4.32
CA ILE A 51 -10.28 11.20 -3.76
C ILE A 51 -10.39 12.65 -4.24
N ALA A 52 -10.09 13.59 -3.34
CA ALA A 52 -10.10 15.01 -3.66
C ALA A 52 -8.88 15.71 -3.08
N THR A 53 -8.31 16.63 -3.84
CA THR A 53 -7.22 17.48 -3.39
C THR A 53 -7.33 18.87 -3.97
N ARG A 54 -6.60 19.83 -3.38
CA ARG A 54 -6.50 21.16 -3.96
C ARG A 54 -5.66 21.09 -5.24
N PRO A 55 -6.09 21.68 -6.37
CA PRO A 55 -5.32 21.65 -7.63
C PRO A 55 -3.87 22.12 -7.46
N PHE A 56 -3.63 23.05 -6.53
CA PHE A 56 -2.31 23.60 -6.23
C PHE A 56 -1.30 22.50 -5.76
N GLN A 57 -1.78 21.40 -5.20
CA GLN A 57 -0.90 20.27 -4.84
C GLN A 57 -0.24 19.66 -6.08
N LEU A 58 -0.95 19.59 -7.19
CA LEU A 58 -0.45 19.04 -8.45
C LEU A 58 0.28 20.08 -9.30
N VAL A 59 -0.23 21.32 -9.35
CA VAL A 59 0.43 22.44 -10.06
C VAL A 59 1.85 22.70 -9.53
N THR A 60 2.08 22.43 -8.25
CA THR A 60 3.43 22.56 -7.65
C THR A 60 4.36 21.37 -7.93
N GLY A 61 4.02 20.50 -8.89
CA GLY A 61 4.91 19.45 -9.40
C GLY A 61 4.81 18.09 -8.69
N ARG A 62 3.90 17.95 -7.72
CA ARG A 62 3.63 16.62 -7.16
C ARG A 62 2.94 15.73 -8.16
N VAL A 63 3.22 14.43 -8.10
CA VAL A 63 2.57 13.43 -8.94
C VAL A 63 1.67 12.55 -8.07
N TRP A 64 0.41 12.41 -8.47
CA TRP A 64 -0.49 11.39 -7.92
C TRP A 64 -0.63 10.27 -8.92
N LYS A 65 -0.27 9.06 -8.52
CA LYS A 65 -0.11 7.94 -9.45
C LYS A 65 -0.74 6.67 -8.86
N GLY A 66 -1.44 5.93 -9.71
CA GLY A 66 -1.90 4.58 -9.40
C GLY A 66 -1.05 3.53 -10.08
N THR A 67 -1.30 2.27 -9.73
CA THR A 67 -0.68 1.13 -10.40
C THR A 67 -1.63 -0.07 -10.38
N ALA A 68 -1.82 -0.68 -11.52
CA ALA A 68 -2.57 -1.93 -11.62
C ALA A 68 -1.61 -3.10 -11.40
N PHE A 69 -1.83 -3.88 -10.33
CA PHE A 69 -1.01 -5.05 -9.98
C PHE A 69 0.49 -4.71 -9.91
N GLY A 70 0.84 -3.52 -9.38
CA GLY A 70 2.22 -3.06 -9.32
C GLY A 70 2.89 -2.82 -10.67
N GLY A 71 2.13 -2.77 -11.78
CA GLY A 71 2.67 -2.74 -13.15
C GLY A 71 3.29 -4.07 -13.57
N ALA A 72 3.08 -5.14 -12.81
CA ALA A 72 3.71 -6.42 -13.03
C ALA A 72 3.12 -7.16 -14.24
N ARG A 73 3.98 -7.90 -14.94
CA ARG A 73 3.60 -8.92 -15.92
C ARG A 73 3.48 -10.25 -15.18
N GLY A 74 2.24 -10.62 -14.76
CA GLY A 74 2.02 -11.74 -13.85
C GLY A 74 2.73 -13.04 -14.23
N ARG A 75 2.75 -13.40 -15.51
CA ARG A 75 3.40 -14.65 -15.97
C ARG A 75 4.92 -14.68 -15.84
N THR A 76 5.56 -13.51 -15.87
CA THR A 76 7.02 -13.37 -15.75
C THR A 76 7.46 -12.90 -14.38
N ASP A 77 6.73 -11.96 -13.79
CA ASP A 77 7.19 -11.31 -12.56
C ASP A 77 6.83 -12.12 -11.32
N VAL A 78 5.71 -12.86 -11.33
CA VAL A 78 5.36 -13.73 -10.17
C VAL A 78 6.39 -14.85 -9.98
N PRO A 79 6.76 -15.65 -10.99
CA PRO A 79 7.85 -16.62 -10.84
C PRO A 79 9.16 -15.99 -10.34
N ARG A 80 9.53 -14.82 -10.87
CA ARG A 80 10.74 -14.11 -10.43
C ARG A 80 10.68 -13.68 -8.97
N ILE A 81 9.51 -13.24 -8.49
CA ILE A 81 9.32 -12.89 -7.07
C ILE A 81 9.43 -14.15 -6.20
N VAL A 82 8.89 -15.28 -6.66
CA VAL A 82 9.05 -16.57 -5.99
C VAL A 82 10.52 -16.97 -5.91
N ASP A 83 11.29 -16.83 -7.00
CA ASP A 83 12.73 -17.09 -6.99
C ASP A 83 13.44 -16.18 -5.98
N TRP A 84 13.11 -14.91 -5.89
CA TRP A 84 13.67 -13.99 -4.90
C TRP A 84 13.39 -14.43 -3.46
N TYR A 85 12.19 -14.95 -3.21
CA TYR A 85 11.83 -15.51 -1.91
C TYR A 85 12.64 -16.78 -1.61
N MET A 86 12.71 -17.71 -2.55
CA MET A 86 13.47 -18.96 -2.41
C MET A 86 14.98 -18.71 -2.23
N ASP A 87 15.51 -17.66 -2.85
CA ASP A 87 16.90 -17.21 -2.72
C ASP A 87 17.15 -16.41 -1.41
N GLY A 88 16.13 -16.18 -0.59
CA GLY A 88 16.23 -15.39 0.64
C GLY A 88 16.45 -13.89 0.42
N ARG A 89 16.19 -13.38 -0.81
CA ARG A 89 16.36 -11.96 -1.16
C ARG A 89 15.20 -11.08 -0.67
N ILE A 90 14.05 -11.67 -0.44
CA ILE A 90 12.87 -11.01 0.16
C ILE A 90 12.31 -11.91 1.26
N ASN A 91 11.84 -11.29 2.33
CA ASN A 91 11.16 -11.99 3.42
C ASN A 91 9.65 -11.75 3.28
N ILE A 92 8.89 -12.83 3.14
CA ILE A 92 7.43 -12.81 3.07
C ILE A 92 6.82 -13.48 4.32
N ASP A 93 7.57 -14.38 4.96
CA ASP A 93 7.10 -15.19 6.09
C ASP A 93 6.66 -14.32 7.27
N ASP A 94 7.38 -13.23 7.55
CA ASP A 94 7.04 -12.29 8.63
C ASP A 94 5.68 -11.58 8.42
N LEU A 95 5.13 -11.62 7.21
CA LEU A 95 3.79 -11.09 6.91
C LEU A 95 2.69 -12.07 7.34
N ILE A 96 3.01 -13.36 7.57
CA ILE A 96 2.04 -14.37 8.01
C ILE A 96 1.88 -14.22 9.53
N THR A 97 0.81 -13.54 9.93
CA THR A 97 0.53 -13.30 11.36
C THR A 97 -0.31 -14.39 12.00
N HIS A 98 -1.08 -15.12 11.21
CA HIS A 98 -1.99 -16.18 11.68
C HIS A 98 -1.99 -17.35 10.71
N THR A 99 -1.92 -18.56 11.26
CA THR A 99 -2.17 -19.81 10.53
C THR A 99 -3.36 -20.49 11.18
N LEU A 100 -4.41 -20.75 10.40
CA LEU A 100 -5.69 -21.24 10.88
C LEU A 100 -6.09 -22.52 10.12
N PRO A 101 -6.72 -23.50 10.76
CA PRO A 101 -7.34 -24.60 10.06
C PRO A 101 -8.56 -24.11 9.25
N PHE A 102 -8.97 -24.86 8.25
CA PHE A 102 -10.05 -24.47 7.35
C PHE A 102 -11.37 -24.13 8.08
N GLU A 103 -11.67 -24.87 9.15
CA GLU A 103 -12.87 -24.66 9.97
C GLU A 103 -12.93 -23.28 10.61
N GLN A 104 -11.79 -22.61 10.76
CA GLN A 104 -11.66 -21.27 11.34
C GLN A 104 -11.55 -20.16 10.29
N ILE A 105 -11.90 -20.40 9.04
CA ILE A 105 -11.81 -19.40 7.96
C ILE A 105 -12.57 -18.11 8.28
N ASN A 106 -13.71 -18.19 8.97
CA ASN A 106 -14.50 -17.04 9.38
C ASN A 106 -13.76 -16.19 10.43
N GLU A 107 -13.01 -16.81 11.35
CA GLU A 107 -12.15 -16.08 12.29
C GLU A 107 -11.05 -15.31 11.54
N GLY A 108 -10.48 -15.89 10.49
CA GLY A 108 -9.53 -15.18 9.62
C GLY A 108 -10.12 -13.90 9.01
N PHE A 109 -11.36 -13.93 8.56
CA PHE A 109 -12.06 -12.74 8.07
C PHE A 109 -12.35 -11.72 9.18
N ASP A 110 -12.66 -12.18 10.38
CA ASP A 110 -12.89 -11.28 11.52
C ASP A 110 -11.60 -10.62 11.99
N LEU A 111 -10.49 -11.33 12.06
CA LEU A 111 -9.15 -10.77 12.30
C LEU A 111 -8.81 -9.67 11.29
N MET A 112 -9.10 -9.91 10.00
CA MET A 112 -8.88 -8.92 8.96
C MET A 112 -9.75 -7.68 9.14
N ARG A 113 -11.04 -7.84 9.48
CA ARG A 113 -11.96 -6.70 9.75
C ARG A 113 -11.54 -5.87 10.96
N ARG A 114 -10.98 -6.51 11.99
CA ARG A 114 -10.46 -5.84 13.19
C ARG A 114 -9.07 -5.20 12.97
N GLY A 115 -8.43 -5.47 11.83
CA GLY A 115 -7.07 -4.99 11.54
C GLY A 115 -5.99 -5.68 12.40
N GLU A 116 -6.25 -6.88 12.87
CA GLU A 116 -5.35 -7.67 13.73
C GLU A 116 -4.49 -8.65 12.93
N SER A 117 -4.76 -8.80 11.63
CA SER A 117 -4.01 -9.67 10.73
C SER A 117 -3.41 -8.89 9.56
N ILE A 118 -2.12 -9.11 9.30
CA ILE A 118 -1.50 -8.69 8.03
C ILE A 118 -1.82 -9.73 6.97
N ARG A 119 -1.56 -11.00 7.29
CA ARG A 119 -1.86 -12.15 6.42
C ARG A 119 -2.30 -13.34 7.29
N SER A 120 -3.50 -13.84 7.03
CA SER A 120 -3.97 -15.11 7.57
C SER A 120 -3.82 -16.19 6.48
N VAL A 121 -3.19 -17.30 6.83
CA VAL A 121 -3.06 -18.48 5.96
C VAL A 121 -3.96 -19.57 6.50
N VAL A 122 -4.76 -20.15 5.61
CA VAL A 122 -5.65 -21.28 5.94
C VAL A 122 -5.01 -22.56 5.44
N THR A 123 -4.91 -23.56 6.33
CA THR A 123 -4.37 -24.88 6.02
C THR A 123 -5.50 -25.92 5.94
N TYR A 124 -5.32 -26.94 5.08
CA TYR A 124 -6.26 -28.03 4.86
C TYR A 124 -5.73 -29.33 5.44
#